data_a5fa1867a1ea898d1ece68cfec050b80
#
_entry.id   a5fa1867a1ea898d1ece68cfec050b80
#
_cell.length_a   1.000
_cell.length_b   1.000
_cell.length_c   1.000
_cell.angle_alpha   90.00
_cell.angle_beta   90.00
_cell.angle_gamma   90.00
#
_symmetry.space_group_name_H-M   'P 1'
#
loop_
_entity.id
_entity.type
_entity.pdbx_description
1 polymer ?
#
loop_
_entity_poly.entity_id
_entity_poly.type
_entity_poly.pdbx_seq_one_letter_code
_entity_poly.pdbx_strand_id
1 'polypeptide(L)'
;MRKLSFIFASLLLVVTMYAQDLKAIKLSSPDKNRGSSIMKALSDRHSDREYAAKELSLQDLSDLLWAANGINRPDGKRTAPSALNKQDIDIYIIMKEGAY
;
A
#
# COMPACT_ATOMS: atom_id res chain seq x y z
N MET A 1 -8.05 -12.00 -44.77
CA MET A 1 -8.12 -10.82 -43.88
C MET A 1 -9.02 -11.04 -42.66
N ARG A 2 -10.22 -11.59 -42.82
CA ARG A 2 -11.10 -11.87 -41.66
C ARG A 2 -10.50 -12.81 -40.63
N LYS A 3 -9.76 -13.85 -41.05
CA LYS A 3 -9.11 -14.81 -40.12
C LYS A 3 -7.97 -14.21 -39.31
N LEU A 4 -7.20 -13.28 -39.87
CA LEU A 4 -6.15 -12.56 -39.13
C LEU A 4 -6.72 -11.64 -38.04
N SER A 5 -7.85 -10.99 -38.31
CA SER A 5 -8.53 -10.12 -37.32
C SER A 5 -9.02 -10.90 -36.11
N PHE A 6 -9.50 -12.13 -36.29
CA PHE A 6 -9.90 -13.00 -35.18
C PHE A 6 -8.71 -13.48 -34.34
N ILE A 7 -7.56 -13.77 -34.98
CA ILE A 7 -6.33 -14.15 -34.26
C ILE A 7 -5.80 -12.98 -33.42
N PHE A 8 -5.84 -11.76 -33.97
CA PHE A 8 -5.41 -10.56 -33.24
C PHE A 8 -6.35 -10.26 -32.05
N ALA A 9 -7.65 -10.39 -32.22
CA ALA A 9 -8.63 -10.19 -31.15
C ALA A 9 -8.49 -11.25 -30.06
N SER A 10 -8.23 -12.51 -30.38
CA SER A 10 -8.02 -13.56 -29.41
C SER A 10 -6.69 -13.38 -28.65
N LEU A 11 -5.64 -12.88 -29.29
CA LEU A 11 -4.35 -12.58 -28.67
C LEU A 11 -4.48 -11.41 -27.67
N LEU A 12 -5.25 -10.36 -28.03
CA LEU A 12 -5.55 -9.27 -27.11
C LEU A 12 -6.34 -9.73 -25.87
N LEU A 13 -7.28 -10.64 -26.05
CA LEU A 13 -8.06 -11.20 -24.93
C LEU A 13 -7.20 -12.00 -23.96
N VAL A 14 -6.23 -12.76 -24.48
CA VAL A 14 -5.31 -13.55 -23.66
C VAL A 14 -4.37 -12.63 -22.86
N VAL A 15 -3.90 -11.53 -23.45
CA VAL A 15 -3.04 -10.57 -22.75
C VAL A 15 -3.78 -9.88 -21.59
N THR A 16 -5.06 -9.58 -21.75
CA THR A 16 -5.87 -8.98 -20.68
C THR A 16 -6.17 -9.95 -19.53
N MET A 17 -6.15 -11.27 -19.77
CA MET A 17 -6.34 -12.27 -18.72
C MET A 17 -5.12 -12.45 -17.81
N TYR A 18 -3.92 -12.10 -18.24
CA TYR A 18 -2.70 -12.18 -17.42
C TYR A 18 -2.48 -10.94 -16.53
N ALA A 19 -3.27 -9.89 -16.66
CA ALA A 19 -3.21 -8.69 -15.81
C ALA A 19 -3.96 -8.87 -14.48
N GLN A 20 -4.14 -10.13 -14.03
CA GLN A 20 -5.07 -10.47 -12.96
C GLN A 20 -4.40 -10.97 -11.70
N ASP A 21 -4.91 -10.45 -10.64
CA ASP A 21 -5.23 -10.95 -9.32
C ASP A 21 -4.09 -10.94 -8.33
N LEU A 22 -3.72 -9.72 -7.90
CA LEU A 22 -3.19 -9.58 -6.56
C LEU A 22 -4.34 -9.80 -5.57
N LYS A 23 -4.23 -10.87 -4.80
CA LYS A 23 -5.19 -11.16 -3.75
C LYS A 23 -5.19 -10.03 -2.73
N ALA A 24 -6.35 -9.46 -2.44
CA ALA A 24 -6.50 -8.43 -1.43
C ALA A 24 -5.94 -8.90 -0.08
N ILE A 25 -5.13 -8.05 0.57
CA ILE A 25 -4.58 -8.31 1.89
C ILE A 25 -5.46 -7.60 2.91
N LYS A 26 -6.09 -8.37 3.80
CA LYS A 26 -6.83 -7.80 4.93
C LYS A 26 -5.85 -7.36 6.01
N LEU A 27 -5.79 -6.05 6.25
CA LEU A 27 -4.95 -5.49 7.29
C LEU A 27 -5.49 -5.78 8.69
N SER A 28 -4.59 -5.83 9.67
CA SER A 28 -4.93 -5.88 11.09
C SER A 28 -5.38 -4.51 11.59
N SER A 29 -6.08 -4.49 12.72
CA SER A 29 -6.32 -3.24 13.43
C SER A 29 -5.01 -2.61 13.86
N PRO A 30 -4.83 -1.27 13.73
CA PRO A 30 -3.59 -0.62 14.13
C PRO A 30 -3.38 -0.70 15.65
N ASP A 31 -2.17 -0.98 16.06
CA ASP A 31 -1.77 -0.91 17.48
C ASP A 31 -1.23 0.49 17.78
N LYS A 32 -2.08 1.33 18.32
CA LYS A 32 -1.78 2.74 18.62
C LYS A 32 -0.86 2.95 19.83
N ASN A 33 -0.54 1.87 20.55
CA ASN A 33 0.33 1.90 21.72
C ASN A 33 1.76 1.44 21.42
N ARG A 34 2.02 1.00 20.18
CA ARG A 34 3.36 0.58 19.76
C ARG A 34 4.26 1.76 19.46
N GLY A 35 5.54 1.48 19.46
CA GLY A 35 6.56 2.43 19.07
C GLY A 35 7.22 3.13 20.27
N SER A 36 7.88 4.22 20.00
CA SER A 36 8.54 5.06 20.98
C SER A 36 7.99 6.49 20.92
N SER A 37 8.44 7.34 21.86
CA SER A 37 8.08 8.75 21.77
C SER A 37 8.63 9.38 20.48
N ILE A 38 7.96 10.43 19.99
CA ILE A 38 8.40 11.13 18.79
C ILE A 38 9.83 11.70 18.95
N MET A 39 10.17 12.16 20.13
CA MET A 39 11.51 12.68 20.41
C MET A 39 12.57 11.58 20.33
N LYS A 40 12.26 10.39 20.83
CA LYS A 40 13.16 9.25 20.69
C LYS A 40 13.30 8.83 19.23
N ALA A 41 12.21 8.75 18.49
CA ALA A 41 12.23 8.42 17.08
C ALA A 41 13.05 9.42 16.25
N LEU A 42 12.94 10.72 16.55
CA LEU A 42 13.73 11.77 15.91
C LEU A 42 15.21 11.67 16.27
N SER A 43 15.52 11.35 17.52
CA SER A 43 16.91 11.17 17.99
C SER A 43 17.59 9.98 17.32
N ASP A 44 16.85 8.89 17.11
CA ASP A 44 17.38 7.67 16.51
C ASP A 44 17.36 7.69 14.97
N ARG A 45 16.63 8.64 14.38
CA ARG A 45 16.46 8.73 12.94
C ARG A 45 17.77 9.01 12.21
N HIS A 46 18.15 8.16 11.30
CA HIS A 46 19.26 8.35 10.37
C HIS A 46 18.91 7.69 9.01
N SER A 47 19.73 7.91 8.03
CA SER A 47 19.55 7.26 6.73
C SER A 47 20.17 5.86 6.76
N ASP A 48 19.33 4.86 6.50
CA ASP A 48 19.78 3.49 6.31
C ASP A 48 19.76 3.14 4.82
N ARG A 49 20.82 2.53 4.35
CA ARG A 49 20.96 2.07 2.96
C ARG A 49 21.17 0.56 2.86
N GLU A 50 21.22 -0.10 3.99
CA GLU A 50 21.28 -1.56 4.09
C GLU A 50 19.95 -2.05 4.69
N TYR A 51 19.38 -3.09 4.09
CA TYR A 51 18.09 -3.61 4.47
C TYR A 51 18.24 -5.02 5.01
N ALA A 52 17.47 -5.34 6.05
CA ALA A 52 17.39 -6.69 6.56
C ALA A 52 16.67 -7.62 5.57
N ALA A 53 17.04 -8.89 5.55
CA ALA A 53 16.36 -9.91 4.74
C ALA A 53 15.02 -10.35 5.35
N LYS A 54 14.49 -9.59 6.30
CA LYS A 54 13.25 -9.88 7.03
C LYS A 54 12.08 -9.18 6.37
N GLU A 55 11.01 -9.90 6.12
CA GLU A 55 9.74 -9.32 5.66
C GLU A 55 9.02 -8.60 6.81
N LEU A 56 8.25 -7.57 6.45
CA LEU A 56 7.38 -6.90 7.41
C LEU A 56 6.26 -7.84 7.86
N SER A 57 5.97 -7.83 9.15
CA SER A 57 4.78 -8.50 9.66
C SER A 57 3.51 -7.78 9.17
N LEU A 58 2.39 -8.50 9.15
CA LEU A 58 1.10 -7.89 8.81
C LEU A 58 0.74 -6.75 9.78
N GLN A 59 1.12 -6.88 11.05
CA GLN A 59 0.88 -5.83 12.04
C GLN A 59 1.74 -4.59 11.76
N ASP A 60 3.03 -4.76 11.45
CA ASP A 60 3.91 -3.63 11.11
C ASP A 60 3.41 -2.90 9.86
N LEU A 61 3.00 -3.65 8.84
CA LEU A 61 2.42 -3.10 7.63
C LEU A 61 1.13 -2.33 7.92
N SER A 62 0.26 -2.88 8.75
CA SER A 62 -1.02 -2.26 9.14
C SER A 62 -0.82 -0.98 9.92
N ASP A 63 0.11 -0.97 10.86
CA ASP A 63 0.45 0.21 11.67
C ASP A 63 1.08 1.31 10.80
N LEU A 64 1.98 0.93 9.89
CA LEU A 64 2.63 1.86 8.96
C LEU A 64 1.60 2.54 8.04
N LEU A 65 0.70 1.79 7.46
CA LEU A 65 -0.33 2.32 6.57
C LEU A 65 -1.34 3.19 7.32
N TRP A 66 -1.72 2.77 8.54
CA TRP A 66 -2.56 3.60 9.37
C TRP A 66 -1.87 4.92 9.73
N ALA A 67 -0.61 4.90 10.11
CA ALA A 67 0.17 6.10 10.41
C ALA A 67 0.26 7.04 9.20
N ALA A 68 0.42 6.49 8.01
CA ALA A 68 0.55 7.26 6.78
C ALA A 68 -0.75 7.97 6.38
N ASN A 69 -1.89 7.29 6.45
CA ASN A 69 -3.17 7.83 5.94
C ASN A 69 -4.42 7.19 6.57
N GLY A 70 -4.33 6.67 7.77
CA GLY A 70 -5.46 6.04 8.45
C GLY A 70 -6.50 7.04 8.93
N ILE A 71 -7.73 6.57 9.07
CA ILE A 71 -8.81 7.35 9.69
C ILE A 71 -8.58 7.34 11.21
N ASN A 72 -8.37 8.51 11.79
CA ASN A 72 -8.04 8.67 13.20
C ASN A 72 -9.08 9.47 14.01
N ARG A 73 -10.16 9.88 13.36
CA ARG A 73 -11.22 10.72 13.95
C ARG A 73 -12.61 10.25 13.55
N PRO A 74 -13.62 10.48 14.41
CA PRO A 74 -14.99 10.05 14.13
C PRO A 74 -15.60 10.68 12.88
N ASP A 75 -15.13 11.87 12.46
CA ASP A 75 -15.59 12.57 11.26
C ASP A 75 -14.97 12.03 9.96
N GLY A 76 -14.21 10.94 10.04
CA GLY A 76 -13.58 10.29 8.88
C GLY A 76 -12.31 10.96 8.39
N LYS A 77 -11.83 12.01 9.05
CA LYS A 77 -10.55 12.63 8.71
C LYS A 77 -9.38 11.73 9.07
N ARG A 78 -8.26 11.95 8.38
CA ARG A 78 -7.12 11.05 8.38
C ARG A 78 -5.92 11.62 9.12
N THR A 79 -4.93 10.78 9.37
CA THR A 79 -3.63 11.17 9.94
C THR A 79 -2.89 12.18 9.05
N ALA A 80 -3.03 12.08 7.74
CA ALA A 80 -2.49 13.04 6.78
C ALA A 80 -3.51 14.13 6.45
N PRO A 81 -3.13 15.43 6.44
CA PRO A 81 -4.01 16.50 6.02
C PRO A 81 -4.30 16.44 4.52
N SER A 82 -5.47 16.92 4.12
CA SER A 82 -5.86 17.04 2.72
C SER A 82 -6.53 18.39 2.49
N ALA A 83 -6.13 19.10 1.45
CA ALA A 83 -6.70 20.39 1.10
C ALA A 83 -8.21 20.25 0.82
N LEU A 84 -9.02 21.04 1.51
CA LEU A 84 -10.49 20.99 1.44
C LEU A 84 -11.06 19.58 1.70
N ASN A 85 -10.32 18.74 2.40
CA ASN A 85 -10.67 17.34 2.68
C ASN A 85 -11.01 16.50 1.42
N LYS A 86 -10.38 16.79 0.31
CA LYS A 86 -10.63 16.09 -0.97
C LYS A 86 -10.13 14.65 -0.97
N GLN A 87 -9.11 14.35 -0.17
CA GLN A 87 -8.54 12.99 0.00
C GLN A 87 -8.22 12.31 -1.34
N ASP A 88 -7.54 13.03 -2.20
CA ASP A 88 -7.21 12.66 -3.57
C ASP A 88 -5.85 11.94 -3.72
N ILE A 89 -5.26 11.53 -2.61
CA ILE A 89 -4.01 10.76 -2.58
C ILE A 89 -4.29 9.32 -2.21
N ASP A 90 -3.86 8.41 -3.07
CA ASP A 90 -3.86 6.97 -2.82
C ASP A 90 -2.45 6.51 -2.44
N ILE A 91 -2.39 5.56 -1.52
CA ILE A 91 -1.11 4.97 -1.08
C ILE A 91 -0.98 3.60 -1.73
N TYR A 92 0.14 3.40 -2.40
CA TYR A 92 0.52 2.12 -3.00
C TYR A 92 1.70 1.53 -2.25
N ILE A 93 1.66 0.23 -2.03
CA ILE A 93 2.77 -0.54 -1.48
C ILE A 93 3.29 -1.49 -2.53
N ILE A 94 4.62 -1.49 -2.71
CA ILE A 94 5.28 -2.43 -3.60
C ILE A 94 5.98 -3.46 -2.73
N MET A 95 5.55 -4.70 -2.85
CA MET A 95 6.11 -5.84 -2.13
C MET A 95 6.61 -6.88 -3.12
N LYS A 96 7.21 -7.96 -2.61
CA LYS A 96 7.74 -9.05 -3.44
C LYS A 96 6.66 -9.70 -4.31
N GLU A 97 5.44 -9.80 -3.80
CA GLU A 97 4.30 -10.41 -4.49
C GLU A 97 3.66 -9.46 -5.51
N GLY A 98 3.87 -8.15 -5.40
CA GLY A 98 3.34 -7.16 -6.32
C GLY A 98 3.04 -5.80 -5.68
N ALA A 99 2.31 -4.96 -6.42
CA ALA A 99 1.86 -3.65 -5.97
C ALA A 99 0.40 -3.72 -5.48
N TYR A 100 0.13 -3.14 -4.32
CA TYR A 100 -1.18 -3.12 -3.65
C TYR A 100 -1.63 -1.69 -3.38
#